data_b68f45fb2696213f5528370e0bb552f8
#
_entry.id   b68f45fb2696213f5528370e0bb552f8
#
_cell.length_a   1.000
_cell.length_b   1.000
_cell.length_c   1.000
_cell.angle_alpha   90.00
_cell.angle_beta   90.00
_cell.angle_gamma   90.00
#
_symmetry.space_group_name_H-M   'P 1'
#
loop_
_entity.id
_entity.type
_entity.pdbx_description
1 polymer ?
#
loop_
_entity_poly.entity_id
_entity_poly.type
_entity_poly.pdbx_seq_one_letter_code
_entity_poly.pdbx_strand_id
1 'polypeptide(L)'
;MTLHILLVLVLAFGSIVAAAQPSEKHLKNIRQLTFGGDNAEAYFSPDGTKLSFQSNYNAWGHSCDQIHMMDIEKAANDSTYKAPLISTGKGRTTCSYFMPNNSDVLYASTHEWGDDCPPLPAARADRKYLWQVLPSYDIFVADKNGSIVQKLTDHVGYDAEATLSPKRDRIVFTSDRSGDLELWTMKTDGTDLIQITNELGYDGGAFYSPNGEMLVYRASRPQTDSAKKEYKELLAQGLVAPTDMEIFTCNTDGSNVQQITHLGKANWAPFFHPSQKKIIFASNHASKRGYDFNLYMINVDGKGLEQITTESIFNAFAMFSPDGKRLVWSSNRNNNGTRDTNVFIAEWEE
;
A
#
# COMPACT_ATOMS: atom_id res chain seq x y z
N MET A 1 -8.58 -57.82 -58.64
CA MET A 1 -8.39 -56.37 -58.76
C MET A 1 -8.84 -55.76 -57.46
N THR A 2 -7.89 -55.50 -56.57
CA THR A 2 -8.12 -54.97 -55.21
C THR A 2 -7.67 -53.50 -55.23
N LEU A 3 -8.64 -52.61 -55.06
CA LEU A 3 -8.41 -51.17 -55.08
C LEU A 3 -7.99 -50.69 -53.66
N HIS A 4 -6.76 -50.20 -53.54
CA HIS A 4 -6.25 -49.61 -52.29
C HIS A 4 -6.58 -48.14 -52.32
N ILE A 5 -7.44 -47.69 -51.39
CA ILE A 5 -7.72 -46.28 -51.12
C ILE A 5 -6.68 -45.78 -50.13
N LEU A 6 -5.85 -44.82 -50.56
CA LEU A 6 -4.86 -44.12 -49.73
C LEU A 6 -5.55 -42.95 -49.06
N LEU A 7 -5.72 -43.03 -47.74
CA LEU A 7 -6.27 -41.93 -46.93
C LEU A 7 -5.15 -40.96 -46.57
N VAL A 8 -5.13 -39.80 -47.16
CA VAL A 8 -4.17 -38.72 -46.81
C VAL A 8 -4.74 -37.92 -45.64
N LEU A 9 -4.16 -38.09 -44.46
CA LEU A 9 -4.48 -37.25 -43.27
C LEU A 9 -3.72 -35.92 -43.38
N VAL A 10 -4.42 -34.83 -43.63
CA VAL A 10 -3.86 -33.47 -43.57
C VAL A 10 -3.91 -33.00 -42.11
N LEU A 11 -2.79 -33.04 -41.44
CA LEU A 11 -2.61 -32.41 -40.11
C LEU A 11 -2.49 -30.88 -40.27
N ALA A 12 -3.55 -30.17 -39.95
CA ALA A 12 -3.52 -28.73 -39.85
C ALA A 12 -2.83 -28.33 -38.54
N PHE A 13 -1.56 -27.92 -38.61
CA PHE A 13 -0.89 -27.25 -37.49
C PHE A 13 -1.48 -25.82 -37.33
N GLY A 14 -2.43 -25.67 -36.41
CA GLY A 14 -2.86 -24.37 -35.97
C GLY A 14 -1.74 -23.73 -35.11
N SER A 15 -1.08 -22.72 -35.65
CA SER A 15 -0.14 -21.90 -34.85
C SER A 15 -0.96 -21.15 -33.81
N ILE A 16 -0.84 -21.57 -32.54
CA ILE A 16 -1.30 -20.79 -31.38
C ILE A 16 -0.36 -19.59 -31.32
N VAL A 17 -0.78 -18.44 -31.83
CA VAL A 17 -0.14 -17.17 -31.57
C VAL A 17 -0.42 -16.86 -30.10
N ALA A 18 0.54 -17.16 -29.21
CA ALA A 18 0.50 -16.65 -27.86
C ALA A 18 0.49 -15.13 -27.96
N ALA A 19 -0.60 -14.49 -27.52
CA ALA A 19 -0.63 -13.04 -27.40
C ALA A 19 0.53 -12.65 -26.45
N ALA A 20 1.47 -11.86 -26.97
CA ALA A 20 2.54 -11.32 -26.15
C ALA A 20 1.89 -10.56 -24.98
N GLN A 21 2.29 -10.88 -23.76
CA GLN A 21 1.84 -10.10 -22.60
C GLN A 21 2.26 -8.64 -22.82
N PRO A 22 1.41 -7.66 -22.49
CA PRO A 22 1.81 -6.27 -22.59
C PRO A 22 3.08 -6.07 -21.77
N SER A 23 4.10 -5.46 -22.37
CA SER A 23 5.36 -5.17 -21.68
C SER A 23 5.12 -4.12 -20.61
N GLU A 24 5.79 -4.23 -19.46
CA GLU A 24 5.81 -3.21 -18.40
C GLU A 24 6.63 -2.00 -18.89
N LYS A 25 6.14 -1.29 -19.91
CA LYS A 25 6.88 -0.31 -20.73
C LYS A 25 7.48 0.86 -19.96
N HIS A 26 6.85 1.20 -18.82
CA HIS A 26 7.29 2.29 -17.96
C HIS A 26 8.40 1.89 -16.98
N LEU A 27 8.61 0.59 -16.76
CA LEU A 27 9.55 0.09 -15.77
C LEU A 27 10.83 -0.38 -16.44
N LYS A 28 11.93 0.33 -16.20
CA LYS A 28 13.26 0.00 -16.73
C LYS A 28 14.20 -0.38 -15.58
N ASN A 29 15.17 -1.22 -15.87
CA ASN A 29 16.23 -1.58 -14.92
C ASN A 29 15.68 -2.02 -13.55
N ILE A 30 14.66 -2.90 -13.58
CA ILE A 30 14.00 -3.39 -12.35
C ILE A 30 15.04 -4.12 -11.48
N ARG A 31 15.14 -3.70 -10.21
CA ARG A 31 16.00 -4.33 -9.19
C ARG A 31 15.15 -4.76 -7.99
N GLN A 32 15.44 -5.94 -7.46
CA GLN A 32 14.88 -6.43 -6.21
C GLN A 32 15.74 -5.95 -5.03
N LEU A 33 15.11 -5.43 -3.97
CA LEU A 33 15.79 -4.82 -2.83
C LEU A 33 15.67 -5.65 -1.53
N THR A 34 14.70 -6.56 -1.43
CA THR A 34 14.53 -7.48 -0.29
C THR A 34 14.39 -8.91 -0.78
N PHE A 35 14.78 -9.90 0.05
CA PHE A 35 14.84 -11.28 -0.34
C PHE A 35 14.32 -12.18 0.80
N GLY A 36 13.01 -12.44 0.80
CA GLY A 36 12.32 -13.28 1.76
C GLY A 36 11.44 -12.51 2.75
N GLY A 37 10.40 -13.18 3.27
CA GLY A 37 9.35 -12.61 4.10
C GLY A 37 8.35 -11.74 3.34
N ASP A 38 7.43 -11.12 4.06
CA ASP A 38 6.53 -10.12 3.49
C ASP A 38 7.09 -8.73 3.77
N ASN A 39 7.44 -8.00 2.71
CA ASN A 39 8.00 -6.66 2.76
C ASN A 39 7.07 -5.73 1.96
N ALA A 40 6.54 -4.71 2.61
CA ALA A 40 5.52 -3.86 2.03
C ALA A 40 5.70 -2.38 2.41
N GLU A 41 4.96 -1.52 1.71
CA GLU A 41 4.85 -0.10 2.03
C GLU A 41 6.21 0.60 2.11
N ALA A 42 7.00 0.45 1.06
CA ALA A 42 8.30 1.09 0.95
C ALA A 42 8.16 2.52 0.43
N TYR A 43 8.62 3.49 1.22
CA TYR A 43 8.49 4.91 0.94
C TYR A 43 9.83 5.62 0.96
N PHE A 44 10.05 6.49 -0.05
CA PHE A 44 11.31 7.20 -0.22
C PHE A 44 11.57 8.23 0.89
N SER A 45 12.85 8.35 1.28
CA SER A 45 13.33 9.52 2.01
C SER A 45 13.24 10.79 1.15
N PRO A 46 13.17 11.98 1.77
CA PRO A 46 13.11 13.25 1.04
C PRO A 46 14.23 13.48 0.02
N ASP A 47 15.43 12.93 0.26
CA ASP A 47 16.56 13.00 -0.66
C ASP A 47 16.58 11.84 -1.68
N GLY A 48 15.65 10.89 -1.58
CA GLY A 48 15.52 9.74 -2.48
C GLY A 48 16.61 8.69 -2.34
N THR A 49 17.43 8.71 -1.27
CA THR A 49 18.55 7.77 -1.10
C THR A 49 18.19 6.54 -0.25
N LYS A 50 17.11 6.62 0.53
CA LYS A 50 16.68 5.57 1.45
C LYS A 50 15.21 5.22 1.22
N LEU A 51 14.81 4.05 1.77
CA LEU A 51 13.42 3.63 1.91
C LEU A 51 13.14 3.27 3.36
N SER A 52 11.97 3.69 3.89
CA SER A 52 11.36 3.06 5.05
C SER A 52 10.35 2.02 4.56
N PHE A 53 10.23 0.89 5.23
CA PHE A 53 9.30 -0.17 4.85
C PHE A 53 8.98 -1.08 6.04
N GLN A 54 7.87 -1.78 5.98
CA GLN A 54 7.53 -2.82 6.95
C GLN A 54 7.95 -4.21 6.47
N SER A 55 8.38 -5.05 7.42
CA SER A 55 8.78 -6.43 7.16
C SER A 55 8.40 -7.33 8.33
N ASN A 56 7.88 -8.54 8.02
CA ASN A 56 7.65 -9.60 8.99
C ASN A 56 8.64 -10.78 8.83
N TYR A 57 9.79 -10.54 8.21
CA TYR A 57 10.73 -11.61 7.87
C TYR A 57 11.30 -12.31 9.11
N ASN A 58 10.87 -13.55 9.34
CA ASN A 58 11.28 -14.36 10.48
C ASN A 58 12.80 -14.54 10.64
N ALA A 59 13.54 -14.61 9.51
CA ALA A 59 15.00 -14.70 9.56
C ALA A 59 15.66 -13.41 10.10
N TRP A 60 14.93 -12.29 10.15
CA TRP A 60 15.37 -11.08 10.81
C TRP A 60 14.99 -11.02 12.29
N GLY A 61 14.24 -12.03 12.79
CA GLY A 61 13.84 -12.15 14.18
C GLY A 61 12.45 -11.59 14.49
N HIS A 62 11.63 -11.37 13.45
CA HIS A 62 10.29 -10.78 13.60
C HIS A 62 9.20 -11.85 13.64
N SER A 63 8.23 -11.66 14.52
CA SER A 63 6.98 -12.45 14.60
C SER A 63 5.80 -11.74 13.93
N CYS A 64 5.89 -10.44 13.68
CA CYS A 64 4.96 -9.61 12.89
C CYS A 64 5.68 -8.39 12.34
N ASP A 65 4.93 -7.54 11.63
CA ASP A 65 5.50 -6.41 10.92
C ASP A 65 6.28 -5.47 11.84
N GLN A 66 7.49 -5.12 11.40
CA GLN A 66 8.38 -4.15 12.02
C GLN A 66 8.90 -3.17 10.96
N ILE A 67 9.20 -1.94 11.38
CA ILE A 67 9.69 -0.90 10.46
C ILE A 67 11.21 -0.93 10.35
N HIS A 68 11.66 -0.95 9.12
CA HIS A 68 13.06 -0.90 8.73
C HIS A 68 13.36 0.32 7.88
N MET A 69 14.63 0.73 7.85
CA MET A 69 15.12 1.75 6.92
C MET A 69 16.30 1.20 6.13
N MET A 70 16.17 1.12 4.80
CA MET A 70 17.24 0.66 3.93
C MET A 70 17.93 1.80 3.19
N ASP A 71 19.23 1.63 2.95
CA ASP A 71 19.99 2.36 1.95
C ASP A 71 19.77 1.67 0.60
N ILE A 72 19.25 2.39 -0.39
CA ILE A 72 18.85 1.81 -1.68
C ILE A 72 20.05 1.20 -2.42
N GLU A 73 21.18 1.89 -2.44
CA GLU A 73 22.34 1.39 -3.19
C GLU A 73 22.99 0.17 -2.53
N LYS A 74 22.99 0.11 -1.19
CA LYS A 74 23.45 -1.10 -0.48
C LYS A 74 22.53 -2.26 -0.76
N ALA A 75 21.21 -2.09 -0.62
CA ALA A 75 20.24 -3.15 -0.87
C ALA A 75 20.27 -3.64 -2.33
N ALA A 76 20.48 -2.74 -3.28
CA ALA A 76 20.54 -3.09 -4.71
C ALA A 76 21.82 -3.83 -5.13
N ASN A 77 22.89 -3.73 -4.36
CA ASN A 77 24.19 -4.35 -4.66
C ASN A 77 24.54 -5.54 -3.76
N ASP A 78 23.74 -5.80 -2.72
CA ASP A 78 23.97 -6.90 -1.77
C ASP A 78 22.65 -7.56 -1.38
N SER A 79 22.38 -8.73 -1.95
CA SER A 79 21.17 -9.52 -1.65
C SER A 79 21.11 -10.07 -0.21
N THR A 80 22.20 -9.97 0.53
CA THR A 80 22.28 -10.38 1.95
C THR A 80 22.12 -9.20 2.90
N TYR A 81 21.95 -7.98 2.37
CA TYR A 81 21.82 -6.76 3.15
C TYR A 81 20.59 -6.83 4.07
N LYS A 82 20.83 -6.75 5.37
CA LYS A 82 19.78 -6.60 6.37
C LYS A 82 19.59 -5.12 6.70
N ALA A 83 18.43 -4.59 6.34
CA ALA A 83 18.10 -3.21 6.66
C ALA A 83 18.02 -2.99 8.19
N PRO A 84 18.57 -1.89 8.74
CA PRO A 84 18.44 -1.54 10.14
C PRO A 84 16.97 -1.47 10.60
N LEU A 85 16.70 -2.01 11.80
CA LEU A 85 15.41 -1.90 12.47
C LEU A 85 15.26 -0.48 13.02
N ILE A 86 14.08 0.13 12.78
CA ILE A 86 13.73 1.48 13.28
C ILE A 86 12.64 1.43 14.33
N SER A 87 11.70 0.49 14.22
CA SER A 87 10.71 0.28 15.27
C SER A 87 11.31 -0.43 16.48
N THR A 88 10.55 -0.49 17.57
CA THR A 88 11.02 -1.04 18.85
C THR A 88 11.31 -2.53 18.83
N GLY A 89 10.90 -3.26 17.79
CA GLY A 89 10.93 -4.72 17.75
C GLY A 89 9.81 -5.38 18.56
N LYS A 90 8.91 -4.60 19.15
CA LYS A 90 7.80 -5.02 20.00
C LYS A 90 6.45 -4.67 19.35
N GLY A 91 5.42 -5.45 19.72
CA GLY A 91 4.09 -5.26 19.17
C GLY A 91 4.07 -5.43 17.65
N ARG A 92 3.05 -4.88 17.00
CA ARG A 92 2.94 -4.79 15.54
C ARG A 92 3.09 -3.35 15.10
N THR A 93 3.75 -3.13 13.98
CA THR A 93 3.85 -1.82 13.34
C THR A 93 3.18 -1.81 11.97
N THR A 94 2.88 -0.63 11.44
CA THR A 94 2.41 -0.45 10.07
C THR A 94 2.71 0.96 9.56
N CYS A 95 2.74 1.12 8.24
CA CYS A 95 2.70 2.40 7.52
C CYS A 95 3.71 3.42 8.06
N SER A 96 4.93 3.33 7.62
CA SER A 96 5.98 4.30 8.00
C SER A 96 6.11 5.42 6.97
N TYR A 97 6.62 6.58 7.39
CA TYR A 97 6.97 7.66 6.48
C TYR A 97 8.14 8.49 7.03
N PHE A 98 8.95 9.09 6.15
CA PHE A 98 10.08 9.91 6.60
C PHE A 98 9.65 11.27 7.11
N MET A 99 10.23 11.69 8.24
CA MET A 99 10.17 13.05 8.73
C MET A 99 11.09 13.98 7.89
N PRO A 100 10.96 15.32 8.03
CA PRO A 100 11.67 16.29 7.16
C PRO A 100 13.20 16.20 7.17
N ASN A 101 13.79 15.60 8.19
CA ASN A 101 15.25 15.57 8.41
C ASN A 101 15.98 14.41 7.71
N ASN A 102 15.31 13.65 6.81
CA ASN A 102 15.88 12.48 6.11
C ASN A 102 16.36 11.32 7.00
N SER A 103 16.05 11.34 8.28
CA SER A 103 16.56 10.33 9.20
C SER A 103 15.51 9.77 10.17
N ASP A 104 14.62 10.60 10.64
CA ASP A 104 13.56 10.18 11.54
C ASP A 104 12.39 9.64 10.73
N VAL A 105 11.70 8.66 11.30
CA VAL A 105 10.60 7.95 10.65
C VAL A 105 9.41 7.94 11.58
N LEU A 106 8.25 8.41 11.10
CA LEU A 106 6.98 8.19 11.76
C LEU A 106 6.41 6.82 11.37
N TYR A 107 5.70 6.18 12.28
CA TYR A 107 4.99 4.93 12.02
C TYR A 107 3.93 4.66 13.10
N ALA A 108 2.95 3.83 12.76
CA ALA A 108 1.97 3.36 13.73
C ALA A 108 2.45 2.08 14.43
N SER A 109 2.19 1.96 15.74
CA SER A 109 2.65 0.82 16.54
C SER A 109 1.73 0.51 17.71
N THR A 110 1.65 -0.77 18.08
CA THR A 110 0.93 -1.27 19.26
C THR A 110 1.85 -1.54 20.44
N HIS A 111 3.12 -1.19 20.39
CA HIS A 111 4.15 -1.62 21.37
C HIS A 111 3.90 -1.14 22.81
N GLU A 112 3.15 -0.07 23.02
CA GLU A 112 2.77 0.38 24.38
C GLU A 112 1.66 -0.48 25.01
N TRP A 113 0.94 -1.25 24.20
CA TRP A 113 -0.11 -2.17 24.68
C TRP A 113 0.39 -3.59 24.94
N GLY A 114 1.58 -3.92 24.47
CA GLY A 114 2.23 -5.20 24.72
C GLY A 114 3.44 -5.44 23.83
N ASP A 115 4.35 -6.25 24.33
CA ASP A 115 5.57 -6.63 23.60
C ASP A 115 5.28 -7.66 22.51
N ASP A 116 4.24 -8.48 22.69
CA ASP A 116 3.88 -9.55 21.76
C ASP A 116 3.13 -9.04 20.53
N CYS A 117 3.22 -9.82 19.45
CA CYS A 117 2.46 -9.60 18.25
C CYS A 117 0.95 -9.81 18.52
N PRO A 118 0.07 -8.85 18.26
CA PRO A 118 -1.36 -9.03 18.41
C PRO A 118 -1.87 -10.25 17.62
N PRO A 119 -2.73 -11.08 18.20
CA PRO A 119 -3.23 -12.27 17.53
C PRO A 119 -3.99 -11.91 16.25
N LEU A 120 -3.85 -12.73 15.22
CA LEU A 120 -4.67 -12.60 14.00
C LEU A 120 -6.13 -12.91 14.30
N PRO A 121 -7.09 -12.28 13.57
CA PRO A 121 -8.49 -12.60 13.69
C PRO A 121 -8.72 -14.10 13.43
N ALA A 122 -9.67 -14.69 14.15
CA ALA A 122 -10.08 -16.06 13.89
C ALA A 122 -10.58 -16.23 12.45
N ALA A 123 -10.21 -17.34 11.81
CA ALA A 123 -10.67 -17.65 10.47
C ALA A 123 -12.20 -17.74 10.45
N ARG A 124 -12.85 -17.01 9.56
CA ARG A 124 -14.30 -17.00 9.41
C ARG A 124 -14.77 -18.12 8.48
N ALA A 125 -15.96 -18.62 8.72
CA ALA A 125 -16.57 -19.65 7.89
C ALA A 125 -16.84 -19.17 6.44
N ASP A 126 -17.12 -17.87 6.24
CA ASP A 126 -17.33 -17.24 4.95
C ASP A 126 -16.03 -16.95 4.18
N ARG A 127 -14.84 -17.20 4.81
CA ARG A 127 -13.51 -16.95 4.25
C ARG A 127 -13.29 -15.52 3.77
N LYS A 128 -14.05 -14.54 4.30
CA LYS A 128 -13.91 -13.13 3.93
C LYS A 128 -12.53 -12.63 4.34
N TYR A 129 -11.86 -11.92 3.45
CA TYR A 129 -10.59 -11.26 3.74
C TYR A 129 -10.85 -9.99 4.54
N LEU A 130 -10.21 -9.88 5.69
CA LEU A 130 -10.43 -8.79 6.65
C LEU A 130 -9.10 -8.21 7.12
N TRP A 131 -9.09 -6.90 7.36
CA TRP A 131 -8.03 -6.20 8.07
C TRP A 131 -8.44 -5.94 9.51
N GLN A 132 -7.44 -5.97 10.41
CA GLN A 132 -7.62 -5.59 11.80
C GLN A 132 -7.51 -4.08 11.96
N VAL A 133 -8.46 -3.50 12.65
CA VAL A 133 -8.44 -2.14 13.18
C VAL A 133 -8.15 -2.28 14.68
N LEU A 134 -6.86 -2.30 15.04
CA LEU A 134 -6.46 -2.53 16.43
C LEU A 134 -6.60 -1.22 17.21
N PRO A 135 -7.36 -1.20 18.33
CA PRO A 135 -7.60 0.01 19.11
C PRO A 135 -6.38 0.45 19.94
N SER A 136 -5.22 -0.11 19.64
CA SER A 136 -3.94 0.10 20.32
C SER A 136 -2.88 0.69 19.39
N TYR A 137 -3.26 1.08 18.18
CA TYR A 137 -2.32 1.77 17.30
C TYR A 137 -2.26 3.25 17.63
N ASP A 138 -1.08 3.70 18.03
CA ASP A 138 -0.69 5.09 18.10
C ASP A 138 0.44 5.41 17.12
N ILE A 139 0.58 6.67 16.75
CA ILE A 139 1.62 7.16 15.83
C ILE A 139 2.81 7.68 16.63
N PHE A 140 3.99 7.16 16.30
CA PHE A 140 5.27 7.48 16.92
C PHE A 140 6.26 8.02 15.89
N VAL A 141 7.26 8.76 16.35
CA VAL A 141 8.44 9.12 15.57
C VAL A 141 9.66 8.49 16.25
N ALA A 142 10.44 7.75 15.46
CA ALA A 142 11.74 7.24 15.92
C ALA A 142 12.89 7.87 15.12
N ASP A 143 14.04 8.00 15.77
CA ASP A 143 15.29 8.41 15.14
C ASP A 143 15.88 7.24 14.31
N LYS A 144 16.94 7.53 13.57
CA LYS A 144 17.66 6.52 12.75
C LYS A 144 18.25 5.34 13.53
N ASN A 145 18.33 5.44 14.87
CA ASN A 145 18.85 4.38 15.75
C ASN A 145 17.70 3.56 16.38
N GLY A 146 16.45 3.88 16.05
CA GLY A 146 15.27 3.21 16.59
C GLY A 146 14.79 3.72 17.95
N SER A 147 15.34 4.86 18.44
CA SER A 147 14.85 5.47 19.68
C SER A 147 13.60 6.30 19.40
N ILE A 148 12.52 6.06 20.17
CA ILE A 148 11.31 6.90 20.09
C ILE A 148 11.68 8.31 20.57
N VAL A 149 11.47 9.30 19.71
CA VAL A 149 11.73 10.72 20.00
C VAL A 149 10.44 11.50 20.22
N GLN A 150 9.30 10.97 19.74
CA GLN A 150 7.99 11.60 19.93
C GLN A 150 6.86 10.58 19.83
N LYS A 151 5.82 10.73 20.66
CA LYS A 151 4.50 10.14 20.51
C LYS A 151 3.56 11.22 19.97
N LEU A 152 2.89 10.98 18.84
CA LEU A 152 2.07 11.98 18.15
C LEU A 152 0.58 11.86 18.49
N THR A 153 0.12 10.64 18.80
CA THR A 153 -1.28 10.37 19.16
C THR A 153 -1.33 9.60 20.48
N ASP A 154 -2.43 9.74 21.21
CA ASP A 154 -2.70 9.08 22.49
C ASP A 154 -4.21 8.87 22.64
N HIS A 155 -4.82 8.32 21.60
CA HIS A 155 -6.24 8.04 21.53
C HIS A 155 -6.49 6.56 21.77
N VAL A 156 -7.48 6.23 22.63
CA VAL A 156 -7.94 4.84 22.75
C VAL A 156 -8.75 4.48 21.51
N GLY A 157 -8.06 3.99 20.48
CA GLY A 157 -8.64 3.70 19.18
C GLY A 157 -7.52 3.43 18.15
N TYR A 158 -7.89 3.50 16.89
CA TYR A 158 -7.00 3.27 15.77
C TYR A 158 -6.48 4.59 15.22
N ASP A 159 -5.19 4.83 15.35
CA ASP A 159 -4.47 5.92 14.69
C ASP A 159 -3.31 5.33 13.87
N ALA A 160 -3.43 5.31 12.53
CA ALA A 160 -2.42 4.71 11.65
C ALA A 160 -2.42 5.35 10.24
N GLU A 161 -1.63 4.77 9.33
CA GLU A 161 -1.55 5.16 7.92
C GLU A 161 -1.11 6.62 7.71
N ALA A 162 -0.21 7.08 8.56
CA ALA A 162 0.21 8.47 8.59
C ALA A 162 1.21 8.83 7.49
N THR A 163 0.97 9.93 6.77
CA THR A 163 1.89 10.49 5.76
C THR A 163 2.03 12.00 5.90
N LEU A 164 3.17 12.53 5.41
CA LEU A 164 3.52 13.94 5.55
C LEU A 164 3.10 14.77 4.33
N SER A 165 2.70 16.03 4.58
CA SER A 165 2.52 17.02 3.53
C SER A 165 3.85 17.36 2.81
N PRO A 166 3.85 17.78 1.54
CA PRO A 166 5.06 18.22 0.85
C PRO A 166 5.73 19.43 1.51
N LYS A 167 4.94 20.29 2.18
CA LYS A 167 5.43 21.42 2.99
C LYS A 167 6.03 20.96 4.32
N ARG A 168 5.81 19.68 4.68
CA ARG A 168 6.33 19.04 5.89
C ARG A 168 5.88 19.69 7.20
N ASP A 169 4.71 20.28 7.18
CA ASP A 169 4.08 20.98 8.30
C ASP A 169 2.88 20.24 8.87
N ARG A 170 2.28 19.31 8.09
CA ARG A 170 1.13 18.54 8.51
C ARG A 170 1.29 17.04 8.20
N ILE A 171 0.62 16.23 9.01
CA ILE A 171 0.45 14.79 8.85
C ILE A 171 -1.02 14.53 8.54
N VAL A 172 -1.33 13.70 7.54
CA VAL A 172 -2.65 13.09 7.35
C VAL A 172 -2.58 11.65 7.84
N PHE A 173 -3.62 11.16 8.50
CA PHE A 173 -3.68 9.81 9.02
C PHE A 173 -5.13 9.31 9.12
N THR A 174 -5.32 8.01 9.28
CA THR A 174 -6.62 7.38 9.50
C THR A 174 -6.87 7.20 10.98
N SER A 175 -8.07 7.57 11.45
CA SER A 175 -8.47 7.44 12.85
C SER A 175 -9.94 7.08 13.00
N ASP A 176 -10.26 6.27 14.02
CA ASP A 176 -11.64 5.90 14.38
C ASP A 176 -12.26 6.79 15.48
N ARG A 177 -11.59 7.89 15.86
CA ARG A 177 -11.99 8.80 16.95
C ARG A 177 -13.36 9.45 16.78
N SER A 178 -13.88 9.53 15.56
CA SER A 178 -15.24 10.02 15.26
C SER A 178 -16.31 8.93 15.33
N GLY A 179 -15.91 7.68 15.58
CA GLY A 179 -16.81 6.51 15.58
C GLY A 179 -16.86 5.80 14.22
N ASP A 180 -16.11 6.26 13.24
CA ASP A 180 -15.86 5.63 11.94
C ASP A 180 -14.39 5.85 11.54
N LEU A 181 -13.91 5.09 10.53
CA LEU A 181 -12.55 5.23 10.01
C LEU A 181 -12.49 6.39 9.02
N GLU A 182 -11.98 7.50 9.49
CA GLU A 182 -11.95 8.77 8.76
C GLU A 182 -10.53 9.32 8.63
N LEU A 183 -10.33 10.19 7.64
CA LEU A 183 -9.09 10.95 7.51
C LEU A 183 -9.07 12.13 8.47
N TRP A 184 -7.96 12.27 9.16
CA TRP A 184 -7.64 13.36 10.06
C TRP A 184 -6.30 13.99 9.70
N THR A 185 -6.11 15.25 10.02
CA THR A 185 -4.79 15.88 9.92
C THR A 185 -4.39 16.48 11.26
N MET A 186 -3.09 16.59 11.48
CA MET A 186 -2.47 17.26 12.62
C MET A 186 -1.18 17.95 12.18
N LYS A 187 -0.65 18.87 12.98
CA LYS A 187 0.71 19.38 12.81
C LYS A 187 1.73 18.29 13.12
N THR A 188 2.96 18.48 12.69
CA THR A 188 4.06 17.51 12.94
C THR A 188 4.45 17.37 14.39
N ASP A 189 3.95 18.24 15.27
CA ASP A 189 4.10 18.15 16.72
C ASP A 189 2.92 17.41 17.42
N GLY A 190 1.94 16.90 16.64
CA GLY A 190 0.75 16.22 17.16
C GLY A 190 -0.42 17.15 17.53
N THR A 191 -0.24 18.47 17.41
CA THR A 191 -1.29 19.46 17.72
C THR A 191 -2.19 19.78 16.52
N ASP A 192 -3.24 20.57 16.74
CA ASP A 192 -4.15 21.08 15.70
C ASP A 192 -4.80 19.97 14.88
N LEU A 193 -5.49 19.05 15.57
CA LEU A 193 -6.26 17.96 14.99
C LEU A 193 -7.48 18.48 14.23
N ILE A 194 -7.63 18.09 12.98
CA ILE A 194 -8.74 18.46 12.09
C ILE A 194 -9.26 17.22 11.39
N GLN A 195 -10.57 16.97 11.47
CA GLN A 195 -11.24 15.92 10.69
C GLN A 195 -11.39 16.37 9.23
N ILE A 196 -11.06 15.49 8.28
CA ILE A 196 -11.11 15.78 6.84
C ILE A 196 -12.30 15.10 6.17
N THR A 197 -12.58 13.85 6.52
CA THR A 197 -13.72 13.09 5.97
C THR A 197 -14.71 12.71 7.06
N ASN A 198 -15.98 12.47 6.69
CA ASN A 198 -17.05 12.08 7.62
C ASN A 198 -18.16 11.26 6.96
N GLU A 199 -17.84 10.53 5.89
CA GLU A 199 -18.79 9.70 5.16
C GLU A 199 -18.72 8.25 5.65
N LEU A 200 -19.88 7.61 5.87
CA LEU A 200 -19.93 6.23 6.34
C LEU A 200 -19.12 5.29 5.43
N GLY A 201 -18.11 4.66 6.01
CA GLY A 201 -17.19 3.74 5.34
C GLY A 201 -15.75 3.97 5.76
N TYR A 202 -14.85 3.12 5.30
CA TYR A 202 -13.44 3.26 5.60
C TYR A 202 -12.78 4.26 4.64
N ASP A 203 -12.29 5.36 5.16
CA ASP A 203 -11.41 6.31 4.49
C ASP A 203 -9.99 6.16 5.01
N GLY A 204 -9.02 5.83 4.14
CA GLY A 204 -7.65 5.59 4.63
C GLY A 204 -6.56 5.56 3.58
N GLY A 205 -5.32 5.45 4.07
CA GLY A 205 -4.13 5.39 3.23
C GLY A 205 -3.92 6.61 2.37
N ALA A 206 -4.08 7.80 2.96
CA ALA A 206 -4.05 9.06 2.23
C ALA A 206 -2.63 9.56 1.98
N PHE A 207 -2.43 10.16 0.79
CA PHE A 207 -1.23 10.90 0.41
C PHE A 207 -1.59 12.29 -0.10
N TYR A 208 -0.75 13.25 0.22
CA TYR A 208 -0.84 14.60 -0.35
C TYR A 208 -0.42 14.62 -1.82
N SER A 209 -1.06 15.48 -2.61
CA SER A 209 -0.55 15.85 -3.93
C SER A 209 0.81 16.56 -3.83
N PRO A 210 1.66 16.53 -4.87
CA PRO A 210 2.97 17.17 -4.86
C PRO A 210 2.96 18.68 -4.54
N ASN A 211 1.89 19.39 -4.87
CA ASN A 211 1.70 20.81 -4.48
C ASN A 211 1.11 21.00 -3.08
N GLY A 212 0.64 19.92 -2.44
CA GLY A 212 0.04 19.96 -1.10
C GLY A 212 -1.38 20.52 -1.02
N GLU A 213 -2.10 20.59 -2.15
CA GLU A 213 -3.47 21.16 -2.19
C GLU A 213 -4.56 20.08 -2.13
N MET A 214 -4.23 18.84 -2.45
CA MET A 214 -5.18 17.73 -2.51
C MET A 214 -4.66 16.53 -1.71
N LEU A 215 -5.61 15.68 -1.33
CA LEU A 215 -5.37 14.32 -0.84
C LEU A 215 -5.88 13.31 -1.87
N VAL A 216 -5.19 12.18 -2.01
CA VAL A 216 -5.68 10.96 -2.64
C VAL A 216 -5.76 9.87 -1.58
N TYR A 217 -6.82 9.08 -1.57
CA TYR A 217 -7.05 8.03 -0.58
C TYR A 217 -7.92 6.92 -1.14
N ARG A 218 -7.96 5.78 -0.45
CA ARG A 218 -8.93 4.72 -0.74
C ARG A 218 -10.13 4.85 0.19
N ALA A 219 -11.31 4.55 -0.32
CA ALA A 219 -12.51 4.58 0.49
C ALA A 219 -13.51 3.47 0.12
N SER A 220 -14.20 2.94 1.12
CA SER A 220 -15.41 2.16 0.93
C SER A 220 -16.65 3.03 1.13
N ARG A 221 -17.72 2.74 0.38
CA ARG A 221 -18.99 3.46 0.48
C ARG A 221 -20.13 2.47 0.46
N PRO A 222 -20.47 1.82 1.59
CA PRO A 222 -21.55 0.85 1.64
C PRO A 222 -22.90 1.50 1.33
N GLN A 223 -23.55 1.07 0.23
CA GLN A 223 -24.74 1.72 -0.28
C GLN A 223 -26.05 1.12 0.27
N THR A 224 -26.11 -0.22 0.40
CA THR A 224 -27.31 -0.90 0.85
C THR A 224 -27.37 -0.97 2.37
N ASP A 225 -28.57 -1.07 2.95
CA ASP A 225 -28.75 -1.23 4.40
C ASP A 225 -28.02 -2.46 4.94
N SER A 226 -27.98 -3.55 4.17
CA SER A 226 -27.23 -4.76 4.51
C SER A 226 -25.73 -4.50 4.58
N ALA A 227 -25.17 -3.80 3.57
CA ALA A 227 -23.74 -3.47 3.54
C ALA A 227 -23.34 -2.49 4.64
N LYS A 228 -24.20 -1.49 4.93
CA LYS A 228 -24.00 -0.56 6.04
C LYS A 228 -24.03 -1.27 7.39
N LYS A 229 -24.95 -2.21 7.56
CA LYS A 229 -25.04 -3.02 8.79
C LYS A 229 -23.79 -3.89 8.95
N GLU A 230 -23.39 -4.61 7.89
CA GLU A 230 -22.18 -5.45 7.91
C GLU A 230 -20.92 -4.65 8.23
N TYR A 231 -20.74 -3.49 7.60
CA TYR A 231 -19.61 -2.61 7.86
C TYR A 231 -19.51 -2.23 9.34
N LYS A 232 -20.64 -1.76 9.92
CA LYS A 232 -20.71 -1.38 11.35
C LYS A 232 -20.46 -2.56 12.29
N GLU A 233 -21.00 -3.74 11.96
CA GLU A 233 -20.80 -4.96 12.76
C GLU A 233 -19.33 -5.44 12.71
N LEU A 234 -18.65 -5.31 11.57
CA LEU A 234 -17.22 -5.61 11.46
C LEU A 234 -16.39 -4.60 12.23
N LEU A 235 -16.65 -3.30 12.05
CA LEU A 235 -15.90 -2.23 12.73
C LEU A 235 -16.04 -2.34 14.26
N ALA A 236 -17.22 -2.66 14.78
CA ALA A 236 -17.44 -2.92 16.20
C ALA A 236 -16.65 -4.12 16.74
N GLN A 237 -16.16 -5.00 15.88
CA GLN A 237 -15.28 -6.13 16.20
C GLN A 237 -13.78 -5.79 15.94
N GLY A 238 -13.46 -4.55 15.62
CA GLY A 238 -12.10 -4.14 15.23
C GLY A 238 -11.65 -4.71 13.87
N LEU A 239 -12.59 -4.86 12.93
CA LEU A 239 -12.36 -5.47 11.62
C LEU A 239 -12.96 -4.61 10.51
N VAL A 240 -12.35 -4.66 9.33
CA VAL A 240 -12.91 -4.10 8.08
C VAL A 240 -12.67 -5.03 6.90
N ALA A 241 -13.57 -5.01 5.92
CA ALA A 241 -13.42 -5.74 4.67
C ALA A 241 -12.85 -4.80 3.59
N PRO A 242 -11.58 -4.99 3.15
CA PRO A 242 -10.94 -4.10 2.18
C PRO A 242 -11.26 -4.46 0.72
N THR A 243 -12.36 -5.13 0.48
CA THR A 243 -12.66 -5.78 -0.81
C THR A 243 -13.58 -5.00 -1.73
N ASP A 244 -14.08 -3.86 -1.28
CA ASP A 244 -14.98 -2.98 -2.06
C ASP A 244 -14.58 -1.53 -1.77
N MET A 245 -13.47 -1.14 -2.36
CA MET A 245 -12.86 0.18 -2.17
C MET A 245 -12.55 0.82 -3.51
N GLU A 246 -12.76 2.11 -3.60
CA GLU A 246 -12.41 2.93 -4.75
C GLU A 246 -11.41 4.03 -4.36
N ILE A 247 -10.79 4.64 -5.37
CA ILE A 247 -9.87 5.76 -5.17
C ILE A 247 -10.65 7.06 -5.22
N PHE A 248 -10.39 7.90 -4.24
CA PHE A 248 -10.99 9.23 -4.08
C PHE A 248 -9.91 10.30 -4.00
N THR A 249 -10.31 11.53 -4.30
CA THR A 249 -9.53 12.73 -4.01
C THR A 249 -10.40 13.76 -3.30
N CYS A 250 -9.79 14.63 -2.52
CA CYS A 250 -10.42 15.84 -1.96
C CYS A 250 -9.38 16.95 -1.82
N ASN A 251 -9.83 18.17 -1.57
CA ASN A 251 -8.95 19.23 -1.08
C ASN A 251 -8.46 18.91 0.33
N THR A 252 -7.36 19.51 0.77
CA THR A 252 -6.78 19.26 2.11
C THR A 252 -7.65 19.75 3.27
N ASP A 253 -8.69 20.50 3.00
CA ASP A 253 -9.74 20.90 3.95
C ASP A 253 -10.98 19.99 3.94
N GLY A 254 -10.94 18.89 3.17
CA GLY A 254 -12.04 17.93 3.01
C GLY A 254 -13.10 18.34 1.98
N SER A 255 -13.00 19.51 1.39
CA SER A 255 -13.92 19.96 0.33
C SER A 255 -13.62 19.28 -1.02
N ASN A 256 -14.54 19.40 -1.98
CA ASN A 256 -14.40 18.94 -3.37
C ASN A 256 -14.03 17.44 -3.47
N VAL A 257 -14.75 16.59 -2.72
CA VAL A 257 -14.59 15.13 -2.77
C VAL A 257 -14.98 14.60 -4.15
N GLN A 258 -14.10 13.81 -4.77
CA GLN A 258 -14.34 13.19 -6.07
C GLN A 258 -13.95 11.71 -6.02
N GLN A 259 -14.85 10.85 -6.47
CA GLN A 259 -14.54 9.46 -6.73
C GLN A 259 -13.85 9.33 -8.09
N ILE A 260 -12.61 8.84 -8.11
CA ILE A 260 -11.77 8.75 -9.32
C ILE A 260 -11.96 7.43 -10.04
N THR A 261 -12.14 6.33 -9.29
CA THR A 261 -12.34 5.00 -9.87
C THR A 261 -13.76 4.48 -9.62
N HIS A 262 -14.27 3.70 -10.57
CA HIS A 262 -15.54 2.98 -10.52
C HIS A 262 -15.30 1.56 -11.03
N LEU A 263 -14.26 0.89 -10.51
CA LEU A 263 -13.78 -0.38 -11.02
C LEU A 263 -14.38 -1.58 -10.29
N GLY A 264 -14.93 -1.32 -9.11
CA GLY A 264 -15.36 -2.37 -8.18
C GLY A 264 -14.18 -3.15 -7.61
N LYS A 265 -14.47 -4.11 -6.74
CA LYS A 265 -13.48 -4.90 -6.01
C LYS A 265 -12.55 -4.04 -5.15
N ALA A 266 -11.27 -4.36 -5.08
CA ALA A 266 -10.31 -3.68 -4.22
C ALA A 266 -9.38 -2.80 -5.05
N ASN A 267 -9.37 -1.50 -4.74
CA ASN A 267 -8.45 -0.51 -5.28
C ASN A 267 -7.73 0.14 -4.10
N TRP A 268 -6.40 -0.07 -3.99
CA TRP A 268 -5.62 0.26 -2.80
C TRP A 268 -4.39 1.09 -3.08
N ALA A 269 -3.84 1.68 -2.02
CA ALA A 269 -2.55 2.34 -1.98
C ALA A 269 -2.34 3.33 -3.15
N PRO A 270 -3.22 4.32 -3.29
CA PRO A 270 -3.05 5.33 -4.32
C PRO A 270 -1.89 6.26 -4.00
N PHE A 271 -1.18 6.72 -5.02
CA PHE A 271 -0.15 7.73 -4.90
C PHE A 271 -0.19 8.67 -6.11
N PHE A 272 0.01 9.98 -5.89
CA PHE A 272 0.08 10.93 -7.00
C PHE A 272 1.35 10.76 -7.82
N HIS A 273 1.21 10.76 -9.13
CA HIS A 273 2.34 10.95 -10.02
C HIS A 273 2.93 12.36 -9.83
N PRO A 274 4.27 12.55 -9.91
CA PRO A 274 4.90 13.86 -9.71
C PRO A 274 4.37 14.99 -10.59
N SER A 275 3.80 14.66 -11.78
CA SER A 275 3.12 15.64 -12.63
C SER A 275 1.81 16.18 -12.05
N GLN A 276 1.27 15.60 -10.98
CA GLN A 276 -0.03 15.88 -10.36
C GLN A 276 -1.25 15.60 -11.26
N LYS A 277 -1.04 15.03 -12.46
CA LYS A 277 -2.09 14.78 -13.44
C LYS A 277 -2.62 13.36 -13.40
N LYS A 278 -1.89 12.46 -12.76
CA LYS A 278 -2.18 11.03 -12.71
C LYS A 278 -2.03 10.50 -11.28
N ILE A 279 -2.68 9.38 -11.03
CA ILE A 279 -2.63 8.61 -9.78
C ILE A 279 -2.24 7.18 -10.14
N ILE A 280 -1.22 6.62 -9.47
CA ILE A 280 -0.89 5.20 -9.52
C ILE A 280 -1.55 4.52 -8.32
N PHE A 281 -2.06 3.29 -8.50
CA PHE A 281 -2.71 2.53 -7.43
C PHE A 281 -2.65 1.03 -7.73
N ALA A 282 -2.89 0.21 -6.72
CA ALA A 282 -3.00 -1.24 -6.84
C ALA A 282 -4.46 -1.64 -7.00
N SER A 283 -4.76 -2.57 -7.92
CA SER A 283 -6.13 -3.03 -8.13
C SER A 283 -6.20 -4.50 -8.55
N ASN A 284 -7.25 -5.18 -8.09
CA ASN A 284 -7.61 -6.52 -8.53
C ASN A 284 -8.86 -6.55 -9.43
N HIS A 285 -9.32 -5.39 -9.94
CA HIS A 285 -10.56 -5.30 -10.73
C HIS A 285 -10.55 -6.23 -11.94
N ALA A 286 -9.42 -6.37 -12.63
CA ALA A 286 -9.26 -7.23 -13.80
C ALA A 286 -9.02 -8.71 -13.46
N SER A 287 -8.78 -9.05 -12.18
CA SER A 287 -8.50 -10.43 -11.76
C SER A 287 -9.72 -11.33 -11.95
N LYS A 288 -9.54 -12.44 -12.67
CA LYS A 288 -10.57 -13.49 -12.77
C LYS A 288 -10.70 -14.30 -11.48
N ARG A 289 -9.61 -14.41 -10.70
CA ARG A 289 -9.54 -15.17 -9.46
C ARG A 289 -9.88 -14.32 -8.22
N GLY A 290 -9.94 -12.99 -8.36
CA GLY A 290 -10.30 -12.05 -7.30
C GLY A 290 -9.15 -11.64 -6.37
N TYR A 291 -7.94 -12.15 -6.57
CA TYR A 291 -6.79 -11.86 -5.70
C TYR A 291 -5.50 -11.46 -6.43
N ASP A 292 -5.53 -11.37 -7.77
CA ASP A 292 -4.36 -10.87 -8.52
C ASP A 292 -4.38 -9.36 -8.53
N PHE A 293 -3.42 -8.74 -7.89
CA PHE A 293 -3.25 -7.29 -7.87
C PHE A 293 -2.18 -6.84 -8.85
N ASN A 294 -2.50 -5.81 -9.62
CA ASN A 294 -1.54 -5.11 -10.46
C ASN A 294 -1.57 -3.62 -10.19
N LEU A 295 -0.48 -2.94 -10.53
CA LEU A 295 -0.44 -1.48 -10.54
C LEU A 295 -1.14 -0.96 -11.79
N TYR A 296 -1.94 0.06 -11.57
CA TYR A 296 -2.63 0.84 -12.61
C TYR A 296 -2.35 2.31 -12.44
N MET A 297 -2.45 3.06 -13.51
CA MET A 297 -2.40 4.51 -13.49
C MET A 297 -3.66 5.07 -14.15
N ILE A 298 -4.19 6.16 -13.60
CA ILE A 298 -5.39 6.84 -14.08
C ILE A 298 -5.18 8.35 -13.99
N ASN A 299 -5.79 9.13 -14.89
CA ASN A 299 -5.78 10.58 -14.75
C ASN A 299 -6.64 11.02 -13.55
N VAL A 300 -6.34 12.18 -12.98
CA VAL A 300 -7.13 12.75 -11.86
C VAL A 300 -8.58 13.09 -12.24
N ASP A 301 -8.93 13.09 -13.53
CA ASP A 301 -10.30 13.22 -14.03
C ASP A 301 -11.02 11.86 -14.18
N GLY A 302 -10.41 10.76 -13.73
CA GLY A 302 -10.97 9.41 -13.81
C GLY A 302 -10.87 8.74 -15.19
N LYS A 303 -10.15 9.32 -16.15
CA LYS A 303 -9.97 8.77 -17.50
C LYS A 303 -8.58 8.20 -17.73
N GLY A 304 -8.41 7.48 -18.83
CA GLY A 304 -7.09 7.02 -19.27
C GLY A 304 -6.49 5.95 -18.37
N LEU A 305 -7.31 5.02 -17.84
CA LEU A 305 -6.83 3.89 -17.06
C LEU A 305 -5.83 3.06 -17.86
N GLU A 306 -4.65 2.84 -17.30
CA GLU A 306 -3.55 2.09 -17.88
C GLU A 306 -3.00 1.07 -16.88
N GLN A 307 -2.78 -0.17 -17.31
CA GLN A 307 -2.11 -1.18 -16.51
C GLN A 307 -0.59 -1.00 -16.60
N ILE A 308 0.09 -0.92 -15.44
CA ILE A 308 1.54 -0.69 -15.34
C ILE A 308 2.31 -1.99 -15.16
N THR A 309 1.82 -2.90 -14.29
CA THR A 309 2.48 -4.18 -14.04
C THR A 309 1.66 -5.34 -14.61
N THR A 310 2.34 -6.37 -15.09
CA THR A 310 1.73 -7.57 -15.68
C THR A 310 2.38 -8.86 -15.20
N GLU A 311 3.57 -8.77 -14.63
CA GLU A 311 4.28 -9.90 -14.09
C GLU A 311 3.92 -10.13 -12.62
N SER A 312 3.76 -11.41 -12.25
CA SER A 312 3.36 -11.87 -10.92
C SER A 312 1.86 -11.65 -10.60
N ILE A 313 1.44 -12.16 -9.45
CA ILE A 313 0.03 -12.09 -9.01
C ILE A 313 -0.23 -11.06 -7.92
N PHE A 314 0.82 -10.40 -7.45
CA PHE A 314 0.70 -9.33 -6.46
C PHE A 314 1.71 -8.21 -6.74
N ASN A 315 1.20 -7.02 -6.99
CA ASN A 315 1.94 -5.78 -7.11
C ASN A 315 1.13 -4.68 -6.42
N ALA A 316 1.70 -4.02 -5.41
CA ALA A 316 1.02 -3.00 -4.62
C ALA A 316 1.98 -1.98 -4.01
N PHE A 317 1.45 -0.95 -3.35
CA PHE A 317 2.18 0.05 -2.57
C PHE A 317 3.25 0.78 -3.39
N ALA A 318 2.83 1.31 -4.55
CA ALA A 318 3.72 2.04 -5.42
C ALA A 318 3.94 3.49 -4.96
N MET A 319 5.19 3.96 -4.96
CA MET A 319 5.54 5.34 -4.69
C MET A 319 6.61 5.83 -5.68
N PHE A 320 6.43 7.02 -6.23
CA PHE A 320 7.45 7.69 -7.02
C PHE A 320 8.54 8.30 -6.13
N SER A 321 9.77 8.28 -6.60
CA SER A 321 10.85 9.04 -5.97
C SER A 321 10.57 10.56 -6.01
N PRO A 322 11.17 11.35 -5.11
CA PRO A 322 10.95 12.81 -5.08
C PRO A 322 11.26 13.53 -6.39
N ASP A 323 12.19 13.00 -7.18
CA ASP A 323 12.55 13.52 -8.51
C ASP A 323 11.68 12.95 -9.66
N GLY A 324 10.77 12.02 -9.36
CA GLY A 324 9.89 11.37 -10.31
C GLY A 324 10.53 10.37 -11.26
N LYS A 325 11.81 10.06 -11.08
CA LYS A 325 12.58 9.22 -12.02
C LYS A 325 12.59 7.74 -11.66
N ARG A 326 12.12 7.39 -10.48
CA ARG A 326 12.07 6.00 -10.02
C ARG A 326 10.71 5.69 -9.42
N LEU A 327 10.31 4.43 -9.54
CA LEU A 327 9.16 3.84 -8.87
C LEU A 327 9.65 2.74 -7.94
N VAL A 328 9.19 2.73 -6.68
CA VAL A 328 9.30 1.61 -5.76
C VAL A 328 7.93 0.97 -5.58
N TRP A 329 7.87 -0.36 -5.44
CA TRP A 329 6.63 -1.08 -5.15
C TRP A 329 6.93 -2.43 -4.49
N SER A 330 5.90 -3.04 -3.92
CA SER A 330 5.96 -4.40 -3.38
C SER A 330 5.42 -5.39 -4.39
N SER A 331 6.11 -6.52 -4.59
CA SER A 331 5.72 -7.56 -5.53
C SER A 331 6.14 -8.95 -5.05
N ASN A 332 5.37 -9.95 -5.43
CA ASN A 332 5.76 -11.36 -5.25
C ASN A 332 6.42 -11.97 -6.50
N ARG A 333 6.91 -11.15 -7.44
CA ARG A 333 7.79 -11.62 -8.51
C ARG A 333 9.09 -12.18 -7.93
N ASN A 334 9.71 -13.12 -8.62
CA ASN A 334 10.97 -13.77 -8.20
C ASN A 334 10.91 -14.48 -6.84
N ASN A 335 9.72 -14.83 -6.33
CA ASN A 335 9.57 -15.49 -5.03
C ASN A 335 9.86 -17.01 -5.04
N ASN A 336 10.25 -17.56 -6.20
CA ASN A 336 10.58 -18.99 -6.36
C ASN A 336 9.48 -19.94 -5.88
N GLY A 337 8.21 -19.53 -5.97
CA GLY A 337 7.05 -20.32 -5.57
C GLY A 337 6.72 -20.25 -4.07
N THR A 338 7.40 -19.41 -3.31
CA THR A 338 7.01 -19.07 -1.93
C THR A 338 5.82 -18.10 -1.93
N ARG A 339 5.41 -17.62 -0.75
CA ARG A 339 4.42 -16.55 -0.61
C ARG A 339 5.06 -15.19 -0.39
N ASP A 340 6.38 -15.13 -0.40
CA ASP A 340 7.13 -13.92 -0.09
C ASP A 340 6.75 -12.76 -1.00
N THR A 341 6.65 -11.58 -0.39
CA THR A 341 6.47 -10.30 -1.06
C THR A 341 7.72 -9.46 -0.81
N ASN A 342 8.29 -8.92 -1.88
CA ASN A 342 9.56 -8.20 -1.81
C ASN A 342 9.42 -6.78 -2.36
N VAL A 343 10.32 -5.90 -1.92
CA VAL A 343 10.43 -4.52 -2.43
C VAL A 343 11.25 -4.52 -3.73
N PHE A 344 10.72 -3.87 -4.74
CA PHE A 344 11.35 -3.65 -6.04
C PHE A 344 11.47 -2.16 -6.34
N ILE A 345 12.47 -1.79 -7.11
CA ILE A 345 12.67 -0.44 -7.64
C ILE A 345 12.95 -0.50 -9.14
N ALA A 346 12.44 0.47 -9.88
CA ALA A 346 12.71 0.64 -11.30
C ALA A 346 12.98 2.10 -11.64
N GLU A 347 13.71 2.35 -12.72
CA GLU A 347 13.69 3.64 -13.39
C GLU A 347 12.33 3.82 -14.09
N TRP A 348 11.76 5.01 -13.99
CA TRP A 348 10.49 5.34 -14.62
C TRP A 348 10.68 6.02 -15.96
N GLU A 349 10.01 5.51 -17.00
CA GLU A 349 9.95 6.09 -18.33
C GLU A 349 8.49 6.47 -18.66
N GLU A 350 8.26 7.73 -19.10
CA GLU A 350 6.93 8.28 -19.43
C GLU A 350 6.26 7.60 -20.65
#